data_a1922c65aa3653d7dcdd9102b5d7fe6e
#
_entry.id   a1922c65aa3653d7dcdd9102b5d7fe6e
#
_cell.length_a   1.000
_cell.length_b   1.000
_cell.length_c   1.000
_cell.angle_alpha   90.00
_cell.angle_beta   90.00
_cell.angle_gamma   90.00
#
_symmetry.space_group_name_H-M   'P 1'
#
loop_
_entity.id
_entity.type
_entity.pdbx_description
1 polymer ?
#
loop_
_entity_poly.entity_id
_entity_poly.type
_entity_poly.pdbx_seq_one_letter_code
_entity_poly.pdbx_strand_id
1 'polypeptide(L)'
;DELSINGDLSYLNLDWKPVPIIPKFVDIVVNGMAQRSYEINCFSQDDYGVSKRTEYMQSVLRDIRSKEFNDMVAQQFNMNLYENDKESLPDSEEELKLHMQLNYKQAVELAEEQAINVLMENSDYDLVRRRCLYDLTVLGMSATKTTFDFSEGAKIKYVDPANLVYSFTESPYFDDLYYVG
;
A
#
# COMPACT_ATOMS: atom_id res chain seq x y z
N ASP A 1 16.57 45.53 -11.39
CA ASP A 1 16.35 46.92 -11.81
C ASP A 1 16.55 47.95 -10.67
N GLU A 2 16.19 47.65 -9.42
CA GLU A 2 16.44 48.57 -8.28
C GLU A 2 17.93 48.77 -7.98
N LEU A 3 18.78 47.81 -8.27
CA LEU A 3 20.23 47.89 -8.07
C LEU A 3 20.94 48.70 -9.15
N SER A 4 20.34 48.84 -10.33
CA SER A 4 20.88 49.67 -11.41
C SER A 4 20.74 51.20 -11.14
N ILE A 5 19.85 51.55 -10.21
CA ILE A 5 19.62 52.97 -9.81
C ILE A 5 20.77 53.50 -8.96
N ASN A 6 21.52 52.64 -8.28
CA ASN A 6 22.56 53.00 -7.31
C ASN A 6 24.01 52.88 -7.82
N GLY A 7 24.22 52.62 -9.11
CA GLY A 7 25.54 52.51 -9.72
C GLY A 7 25.72 51.34 -10.67
N ASP A 8 26.75 51.41 -11.50
CA ASP A 8 27.10 50.30 -12.39
C ASP A 8 27.76 49.15 -11.60
N LEU A 9 27.02 48.06 -11.42
CA LEU A 9 27.47 46.84 -10.75
C LEU A 9 28.00 45.79 -11.72
N SER A 10 28.19 46.13 -12.99
CA SER A 10 28.67 45.22 -14.04
C SER A 10 30.02 44.56 -13.71
N TYR A 11 30.85 45.23 -12.91
CA TYR A 11 32.16 44.74 -12.47
C TYR A 11 32.08 43.54 -11.50
N LEU A 12 30.90 43.31 -10.87
CA LEU A 12 30.72 42.19 -9.95
C LEU A 12 30.47 40.86 -10.66
N ASN A 13 30.25 40.87 -11.98
CA ASN A 13 29.97 39.69 -12.80
C ASN A 13 28.92 38.72 -12.15
N LEU A 14 27.89 39.32 -11.54
CA LEU A 14 26.83 38.59 -10.87
C LEU A 14 25.71 38.26 -11.87
N ASP A 15 25.29 37.00 -11.91
CA ASP A 15 24.09 36.61 -12.65
C ASP A 15 22.85 36.81 -11.77
N TRP A 16 22.09 37.87 -12.07
CA TRP A 16 20.86 38.25 -11.35
C TRP A 16 19.63 37.46 -11.77
N LYS A 17 19.81 36.38 -12.52
CA LYS A 17 18.68 35.52 -12.86
C LYS A 17 18.14 34.81 -11.63
N PRO A 18 16.81 34.79 -11.44
CA PRO A 18 16.21 34.07 -10.32
C PRO A 18 16.54 32.58 -10.40
N VAL A 19 17.11 32.06 -9.33
CA VAL A 19 17.36 30.60 -9.24
C VAL A 19 16.06 29.89 -8.91
N PRO A 20 15.58 28.98 -9.75
CA PRO A 20 14.34 28.24 -9.50
C PRO A 20 14.58 27.22 -8.38
N ILE A 21 14.27 27.59 -7.14
CA ILE A 21 14.47 26.73 -5.96
C ILE A 21 13.27 25.79 -5.77
N ILE A 22 12.05 26.26 -6.03
CA ILE A 22 10.79 25.53 -5.80
C ILE A 22 10.77 24.16 -6.47
N PRO A 23 11.14 23.98 -7.77
CA PRO A 23 11.14 22.67 -8.40
C PRO A 23 11.99 21.63 -7.67
N LYS A 24 13.14 22.04 -7.10
CA LYS A 24 14.00 21.13 -6.33
C LYS A 24 13.33 20.64 -5.04
N PHE A 25 12.60 21.52 -4.35
CA PHE A 25 11.85 21.11 -3.15
C PHE A 25 10.70 20.19 -3.51
N VAL A 26 9.96 20.46 -4.59
CA VAL A 26 8.92 19.57 -5.09
C VAL A 26 9.49 18.18 -5.41
N ASP A 27 10.62 18.12 -6.13
CA ASP A 27 11.27 16.85 -6.47
C ASP A 27 11.72 16.07 -5.22
N ILE A 28 12.25 16.75 -4.21
CA ILE A 28 12.65 16.11 -2.93
C ILE A 28 11.44 15.52 -2.23
N VAL A 29 10.33 16.26 -2.13
CA VAL A 29 9.09 15.79 -1.49
C VAL A 29 8.49 14.61 -2.25
N VAL A 30 8.35 14.72 -3.57
CA VAL A 30 7.80 13.68 -4.44
C VAL A 30 8.64 12.40 -4.36
N ASN A 31 9.96 12.51 -4.46
CA ASN A 31 10.86 11.36 -4.36
C ASN A 31 10.82 10.75 -2.95
N GLY A 32 10.76 11.55 -1.89
CA GLY A 32 10.63 11.04 -0.53
C GLY A 32 9.33 10.27 -0.29
N MET A 33 8.21 10.74 -0.85
CA MET A 33 6.93 10.03 -0.79
C MET A 33 6.90 8.80 -1.69
N ALA A 34 7.51 8.86 -2.87
CA ALA A 34 7.57 7.75 -3.81
C ALA A 34 8.43 6.58 -3.30
N GLN A 35 9.44 6.86 -2.47
CA GLN A 35 10.30 5.82 -1.87
C GLN A 35 9.61 5.02 -0.76
N ARG A 36 8.47 5.48 -0.23
CA ARG A 36 7.72 4.70 0.77
C ARG A 36 7.22 3.42 0.13
N SER A 37 7.72 2.29 0.63
CA SER A 37 7.18 0.97 0.26
C SER A 37 5.75 0.83 0.81
N TYR A 38 4.94 0.11 0.08
CA TYR A 38 3.61 -0.34 0.51
C TYR A 38 3.57 -1.85 0.40
N GLU A 39 2.77 -2.46 1.24
CA GLU A 39 2.52 -3.88 1.24
C GLU A 39 1.03 -4.11 1.00
N ILE A 40 0.72 -5.06 0.12
CA ILE A 40 -0.65 -5.42 -0.21
C ILE A 40 -1.00 -6.64 0.62
N ASN A 41 -2.02 -6.52 1.47
CA ASN A 41 -2.54 -7.61 2.27
C ASN A 41 -4.03 -7.76 1.99
N CYS A 42 -4.43 -8.92 1.47
CA CYS A 42 -5.82 -9.28 1.24
C CYS A 42 -6.34 -10.19 2.35
N PHE A 43 -7.58 -9.98 2.75
CA PHE A 43 -8.26 -10.79 3.75
C PHE A 43 -9.64 -11.17 3.27
N SER A 44 -9.92 -12.46 3.25
CA SER A 44 -11.25 -12.98 2.93
C SER A 44 -12.26 -12.57 3.99
N GLN A 45 -13.39 -11.99 3.56
CA GLN A 45 -14.49 -11.54 4.41
C GLN A 45 -15.76 -12.37 4.21
N ASP A 46 -15.74 -13.37 3.32
CA ASP A 46 -16.83 -14.28 3.11
C ASP A 46 -16.99 -15.26 4.29
N ASP A 47 -18.20 -15.74 4.52
CA ASP A 47 -18.53 -16.63 5.64
C ASP A 47 -17.66 -17.90 5.64
N TYR A 48 -17.33 -18.43 4.45
CA TYR A 48 -16.48 -19.60 4.31
C TYR A 48 -15.04 -19.31 4.75
N GLY A 49 -14.46 -18.19 4.28
CA GLY A 49 -13.11 -17.78 4.63
C GLY A 49 -12.95 -17.48 6.11
N VAL A 50 -13.93 -16.78 6.71
CA VAL A 50 -13.95 -16.50 8.16
C VAL A 50 -14.07 -17.79 8.97
N SER A 51 -14.93 -18.74 8.53
CA SER A 51 -15.06 -20.03 9.17
C SER A 51 -13.76 -20.83 9.15
N LYS A 52 -13.10 -20.91 7.99
CA LYS A 52 -11.82 -21.61 7.83
C LYS A 52 -10.70 -21.00 8.68
N ARG A 53 -10.64 -19.66 8.75
CA ARG A 53 -9.70 -18.95 9.62
C ARG A 53 -9.95 -19.28 11.09
N THR A 54 -11.23 -19.33 11.49
CA THR A 54 -11.62 -19.66 12.86
C THR A 54 -11.31 -21.12 13.21
N GLU A 55 -11.58 -22.06 12.32
CA GLU A 55 -11.24 -23.47 12.48
C GLU A 55 -9.73 -23.66 12.66
N TYR A 56 -8.92 -23.03 11.81
CA TYR A 56 -7.46 -23.09 11.92
C TYR A 56 -6.97 -22.47 13.25
N MET A 57 -7.47 -21.29 13.61
CA MET A 57 -7.13 -20.67 14.89
C MET A 57 -7.46 -21.56 16.08
N GLN A 58 -8.60 -22.24 16.06
CA GLN A 58 -8.99 -23.19 17.11
C GLN A 58 -8.11 -24.43 17.14
N SER A 59 -7.68 -24.97 15.98
CA SER A 59 -6.77 -26.10 15.94
C SER A 59 -5.40 -25.75 16.52
N VAL A 60 -4.84 -24.61 16.13
CA VAL A 60 -3.56 -24.11 16.70
C VAL A 60 -3.67 -23.86 18.21
N LEU A 61 -4.77 -23.26 18.66
CA LEU A 61 -5.03 -23.04 20.10
C LEU A 61 -5.11 -24.37 20.88
N ARG A 62 -5.70 -25.40 20.28
CA ARG A 62 -5.75 -26.74 20.85
C ARG A 62 -4.36 -27.35 20.96
N ASP A 63 -3.55 -27.23 19.92
CA ASP A 63 -2.18 -27.73 19.91
C ASP A 63 -1.30 -27.00 20.95
N ILE A 64 -1.43 -25.69 21.10
CA ILE A 64 -0.73 -24.90 22.14
C ILE A 64 -1.11 -25.39 23.53
N ARG A 65 -2.41 -25.54 23.81
CA ARG A 65 -2.89 -25.99 25.14
C ARG A 65 -2.52 -27.42 25.45
N SER A 66 -2.40 -28.27 24.45
CA SER A 66 -2.03 -29.70 24.59
C SER A 66 -0.54 -29.96 24.45
N LYS A 67 0.30 -28.92 24.30
CA LYS A 67 1.73 -29.04 23.97
C LYS A 67 2.48 -29.99 24.89
N GLU A 68 2.33 -29.85 26.20
CA GLU A 68 3.00 -30.70 27.19
C GLU A 68 2.57 -32.16 27.07
N PHE A 69 1.28 -32.41 26.86
CA PHE A 69 0.75 -33.75 26.69
C PHE A 69 1.21 -34.38 25.36
N ASN A 70 1.14 -33.65 24.27
CA ASN A 70 1.56 -34.11 22.94
C ASN A 70 3.06 -34.44 22.91
N ASP A 71 3.90 -33.62 23.57
CA ASP A 71 5.35 -33.88 23.69
C ASP A 71 5.64 -35.12 24.54
N MET A 72 4.90 -35.38 25.61
CA MET A 72 5.03 -36.58 26.42
C MET A 72 4.69 -37.84 25.61
N VAL A 73 3.61 -37.80 24.85
CA VAL A 73 3.20 -38.92 24.00
C VAL A 73 4.18 -39.15 22.85
N ALA A 74 4.70 -38.08 22.24
CA ALA A 74 5.71 -38.19 21.20
C ALA A 74 7.00 -38.85 21.71
N GLN A 75 7.42 -38.54 22.94
CA GLN A 75 8.61 -39.17 23.55
C GLN A 75 8.41 -40.63 23.95
N GLN A 76 7.23 -40.98 24.48
CA GLN A 76 6.98 -42.37 24.95
C GLN A 76 6.57 -43.31 23.85
N PHE A 77 5.76 -42.88 22.89
CA PHE A 77 5.14 -43.71 21.89
C PHE A 77 5.61 -43.45 20.47
N ASN A 78 6.47 -42.43 20.25
CA ASN A 78 6.94 -41.97 18.95
C ASN A 78 5.77 -41.64 17.99
N MET A 79 4.67 -41.12 18.55
CA MET A 79 3.45 -40.74 17.83
C MET A 79 3.33 -39.21 17.84
N ASN A 80 3.10 -38.62 16.66
CA ASN A 80 2.81 -37.19 16.55
C ASN A 80 1.30 -36.98 16.64
N LEU A 81 0.85 -36.26 17.67
CA LEU A 81 -0.56 -35.91 17.91
C LEU A 81 -0.87 -34.45 17.54
N TYR A 82 0.11 -33.70 17.04
CA TYR A 82 -0.15 -32.33 16.59
C TYR A 82 -0.96 -32.33 15.28
N GLU A 83 -1.98 -31.49 15.20
CA GLU A 83 -2.76 -31.27 13.98
C GLU A 83 -1.99 -30.37 13.00
N ASN A 84 -1.13 -29.47 13.52
CA ASN A 84 -0.34 -28.53 12.75
C ASN A 84 1.16 -28.83 12.86
N ASP A 85 1.95 -28.17 12.01
CA ASP A 85 3.40 -28.37 12.00
C ASP A 85 4.05 -27.77 13.26
N LYS A 86 4.69 -28.60 14.07
CA LYS A 86 5.24 -28.23 15.37
C LYS A 86 6.24 -27.07 15.29
N GLU A 87 7.01 -26.99 14.19
CA GLU A 87 8.04 -25.95 14.02
C GLU A 87 7.43 -24.57 13.74
N SER A 88 6.21 -24.53 13.22
CA SER A 88 5.50 -23.29 12.90
C SER A 88 4.53 -22.84 13.99
N LEU A 89 4.34 -23.64 15.05
CA LEU A 89 3.40 -23.35 16.12
C LEU A 89 3.90 -22.21 17.01
N PRO A 90 3.07 -21.20 17.32
CA PRO A 90 3.38 -20.17 18.30
C PRO A 90 3.47 -20.75 19.71
N ASP A 91 4.31 -20.18 20.55
CA ASP A 91 4.54 -20.64 21.92
C ASP A 91 3.47 -20.15 22.91
N SER A 92 2.74 -19.09 22.57
CA SER A 92 1.74 -18.48 23.46
C SER A 92 0.49 -18.01 22.71
N GLU A 93 -0.60 -17.78 23.47
CA GLU A 93 -1.83 -17.21 22.91
C GLU A 93 -1.65 -15.77 22.39
N GLU A 94 -0.65 -15.03 22.88
CA GLU A 94 -0.33 -13.69 22.40
C GLU A 94 0.37 -13.75 21.04
N GLU A 95 1.28 -14.71 20.88
CA GLU A 95 1.96 -14.96 19.61
C GLU A 95 1.01 -15.54 18.56
N LEU A 96 -0.07 -16.22 18.98
CA LEU A 96 -1.07 -16.72 18.05
C LEU A 96 -1.68 -15.60 17.19
N LYS A 97 -1.94 -14.43 17.77
CA LYS A 97 -2.48 -13.29 17.00
C LYS A 97 -1.50 -12.84 15.94
N LEU A 98 -0.22 -12.80 16.27
CA LEU A 98 0.84 -12.43 15.33
C LEU A 98 1.02 -13.51 14.25
N HIS A 99 0.99 -14.78 14.63
CA HIS A 99 1.02 -15.91 13.71
C HIS A 99 -0.15 -15.86 12.71
N MET A 100 -1.37 -15.57 13.18
CA MET A 100 -2.55 -15.42 12.32
C MET A 100 -2.47 -14.23 11.35
N GLN A 101 -1.71 -13.20 11.70
CA GLN A 101 -1.50 -12.05 10.83
C GLN A 101 -0.39 -12.26 9.79
N LEU A 102 0.68 -12.96 10.17
CA LEU A 102 1.87 -13.09 9.35
C LEU A 102 1.92 -14.39 8.55
N ASN A 103 1.50 -15.49 9.13
CA ASN A 103 1.74 -16.83 8.57
C ASN A 103 0.48 -17.47 7.98
N TYR A 104 -0.72 -17.10 8.51
CA TYR A 104 -1.95 -17.67 7.99
C TYR A 104 -2.48 -16.86 6.82
N LYS A 105 -2.43 -17.44 5.63
CA LYS A 105 -3.07 -16.90 4.43
C LYS A 105 -3.79 -18.01 3.67
N GLN A 106 -5.00 -17.71 3.22
CA GLN A 106 -5.75 -18.63 2.36
C GLN A 106 -5.26 -18.52 0.92
N ALA A 107 -5.40 -19.58 0.14
CA ALA A 107 -5.01 -19.59 -1.27
C ALA A 107 -5.72 -18.49 -2.09
N VAL A 108 -6.97 -18.16 -1.74
CA VAL A 108 -7.72 -17.06 -2.37
C VAL A 108 -7.09 -15.71 -2.05
N GLU A 109 -6.71 -15.46 -0.79
CA GLU A 109 -6.05 -14.22 -0.36
C GLU A 109 -4.71 -14.02 -1.08
N LEU A 110 -3.92 -15.09 -1.22
CA LEU A 110 -2.66 -15.07 -1.97
C LEU A 110 -2.89 -14.81 -3.47
N ALA A 111 -3.93 -15.43 -4.05
CA ALA A 111 -4.27 -15.20 -5.44
C ALA A 111 -4.71 -13.75 -5.71
N GLU A 112 -5.48 -13.16 -4.79
CA GLU A 112 -5.89 -11.76 -4.84
C GLU A 112 -4.69 -10.81 -4.73
N GLU A 113 -3.78 -11.05 -3.79
CA GLU A 113 -2.54 -10.27 -3.67
C GLU A 113 -1.70 -10.34 -4.95
N GLN A 114 -1.55 -11.52 -5.54
CA GLN A 114 -0.84 -11.70 -6.80
C GLN A 114 -1.56 -10.99 -7.96
N ALA A 115 -2.88 -11.09 -8.03
CA ALA A 115 -3.67 -10.42 -9.06
C ALA A 115 -3.52 -8.89 -9.00
N ILE A 116 -3.54 -8.30 -7.79
CA ILE A 116 -3.32 -6.87 -7.61
C ILE A 116 -1.90 -6.48 -8.00
N ASN A 117 -0.88 -7.25 -7.61
CA ASN A 117 0.50 -6.99 -8.01
C ASN A 117 0.67 -7.01 -9.53
N VAL A 118 0.14 -8.02 -10.22
CA VAL A 118 0.17 -8.10 -11.69
C VAL A 118 -0.57 -6.93 -12.34
N LEU A 119 -1.71 -6.51 -11.78
CA LEU A 119 -2.45 -5.35 -12.26
C LEU A 119 -1.63 -4.06 -12.12
N MET A 120 -0.93 -3.90 -11.02
CA MET A 120 -0.07 -2.74 -10.77
C MET A 120 1.13 -2.72 -11.72
N GLU A 121 1.77 -3.86 -11.96
CA GLU A 121 2.86 -3.99 -12.93
C GLU A 121 2.38 -3.69 -14.36
N ASN A 122 1.26 -4.28 -14.79
CA ASN A 122 0.69 -4.06 -16.12
C ASN A 122 0.20 -2.62 -16.37
N SER A 123 -0.04 -1.87 -15.29
CA SER A 123 -0.49 -0.47 -15.34
C SER A 123 0.65 0.53 -15.19
N ASP A 124 1.90 0.09 -15.07
CA ASP A 124 3.05 0.95 -14.71
C ASP A 124 2.70 1.84 -13.49
N TYR A 125 2.13 1.23 -12.45
CA TYR A 125 1.55 1.96 -11.32
C TYR A 125 2.54 2.89 -10.62
N ASP A 126 3.81 2.54 -10.57
CA ASP A 126 4.84 3.40 -9.96
C ASP A 126 4.98 4.72 -10.70
N LEU A 127 4.84 4.71 -12.02
CA LEU A 127 4.86 5.93 -12.84
C LEU A 127 3.58 6.75 -12.64
N VAL A 128 2.42 6.08 -12.62
CA VAL A 128 1.13 6.72 -12.30
C VAL A 128 1.18 7.37 -10.92
N ARG A 129 1.63 6.62 -9.91
CA ARG A 129 1.80 7.08 -8.52
C ARG A 129 2.70 8.31 -8.44
N ARG A 130 3.84 8.29 -9.11
CA ARG A 130 4.78 9.42 -9.10
C ARG A 130 4.17 10.68 -9.70
N ARG A 131 3.42 10.57 -10.79
CA ARG A 131 2.67 11.70 -11.38
C ARG A 131 1.62 12.23 -10.42
N CYS A 132 0.82 11.34 -9.82
CA CYS A 132 -0.17 11.72 -8.82
C CYS A 132 0.44 12.44 -7.62
N LEU A 133 1.59 11.97 -7.11
CA LEU A 133 2.30 12.62 -6.01
C LEU A 133 2.82 14.01 -6.39
N TYR A 134 3.27 14.19 -7.65
CA TYR A 134 3.67 15.48 -8.15
C TYR A 134 2.49 16.47 -8.19
N ASP A 135 1.36 16.06 -8.77
CA ASP A 135 0.16 16.90 -8.84
C ASP A 135 -0.39 17.21 -7.46
N LEU A 136 -0.41 16.22 -6.56
CA LEU A 136 -0.82 16.42 -5.18
C LEU A 136 0.06 17.45 -4.45
N THR A 137 1.36 17.44 -4.74
CA THR A 137 2.31 18.39 -4.12
C THR A 137 2.16 19.80 -4.67
N VAL A 138 1.88 19.94 -5.97
CA VAL A 138 1.81 21.24 -6.66
C VAL A 138 0.41 21.83 -6.63
N LEU A 139 -0.62 21.01 -6.90
CA LEU A 139 -2.01 21.44 -7.09
C LEU A 139 -2.89 21.15 -5.86
N GLY A 140 -2.45 20.24 -4.97
CA GLY A 140 -3.25 19.78 -3.84
C GLY A 140 -4.30 18.72 -4.19
N MET A 141 -4.41 18.32 -5.48
CA MET A 141 -5.32 17.29 -5.94
C MET A 141 -4.67 16.40 -6.98
N SER A 142 -5.08 15.13 -7.02
CA SER A 142 -4.75 14.21 -8.10
C SER A 142 -5.89 13.21 -8.32
N ALA A 143 -5.97 12.60 -9.50
CA ALA A 143 -6.99 11.64 -9.81
C ALA A 143 -6.42 10.46 -10.61
N THR A 144 -6.97 9.28 -10.33
CA THR A 144 -6.72 8.06 -11.09
C THR A 144 -8.05 7.47 -11.57
N LYS A 145 -8.03 6.79 -12.69
CA LYS A 145 -9.18 6.09 -13.25
C LYS A 145 -8.84 4.61 -13.44
N THR A 146 -9.64 3.75 -12.84
CA THR A 146 -9.60 2.32 -13.12
C THR A 146 -10.53 2.00 -14.27
N THR A 147 -10.01 1.35 -15.31
CA THR A 147 -10.75 0.92 -16.48
C THR A 147 -10.63 -0.60 -16.62
N PHE A 148 -11.67 -1.24 -17.13
CA PHE A 148 -11.66 -2.65 -17.46
C PHE A 148 -11.94 -2.82 -18.96
N ASP A 149 -11.09 -3.56 -19.64
CA ASP A 149 -11.26 -3.98 -21.04
C ASP A 149 -11.10 -5.49 -21.13
N PHE A 150 -11.94 -6.16 -21.91
CA PHE A 150 -11.86 -7.62 -22.11
C PHE A 150 -10.58 -8.07 -22.78
N SER A 151 -9.90 -7.20 -23.54
CA SER A 151 -8.65 -7.52 -24.22
C SER A 151 -7.41 -7.30 -23.35
N GLU A 152 -7.43 -6.29 -22.49
CA GLU A 152 -6.28 -5.85 -21.72
C GLU A 152 -6.46 -6.06 -20.20
N GLY A 153 -7.66 -6.43 -19.77
CA GLY A 153 -8.01 -6.58 -18.36
C GLY A 153 -8.22 -5.25 -17.64
N ALA A 154 -8.02 -5.24 -16.33
CA ALA A 154 -8.12 -4.04 -15.53
C ALA A 154 -6.82 -3.22 -15.64
N LYS A 155 -6.95 -1.90 -15.77
CA LYS A 155 -5.82 -0.95 -15.82
C LYS A 155 -6.10 0.27 -14.98
N ILE A 156 -5.06 0.75 -14.31
CA ILE A 156 -5.07 2.02 -13.57
C ILE A 156 -4.40 3.06 -14.45
N LYS A 157 -5.13 4.14 -14.75
CA LYS A 157 -4.65 5.24 -15.59
C LYS A 157 -4.59 6.52 -14.78
N TYR A 158 -3.58 7.32 -15.03
CA TYR A 158 -3.49 8.68 -14.54
C TYR A 158 -4.53 9.56 -15.26
N VAL A 159 -5.17 10.46 -14.51
CA VAL A 159 -6.06 11.49 -15.05
C VAL A 159 -5.43 12.85 -14.74
N ASP A 160 -5.26 13.66 -15.80
CA ASP A 160 -4.76 15.02 -15.64
C ASP A 160 -5.80 15.87 -14.88
N PRO A 161 -5.42 16.51 -13.77
CA PRO A 161 -6.32 17.38 -13.02
C PRO A 161 -6.99 18.47 -13.84
N ALA A 162 -6.35 18.93 -14.94
CA ALA A 162 -6.93 19.91 -15.85
C ALA A 162 -8.17 19.41 -16.60
N ASN A 163 -8.31 18.09 -16.74
CA ASN A 163 -9.44 17.45 -17.40
C ASN A 163 -10.50 16.93 -16.40
N LEU A 164 -10.26 17.13 -15.10
CA LEU A 164 -11.14 16.64 -14.05
C LEU A 164 -12.27 17.65 -13.79
N VAL A 165 -13.51 17.20 -13.95
CA VAL A 165 -14.70 17.98 -13.61
C VAL A 165 -15.36 17.35 -12.40
N TYR A 166 -15.63 18.14 -11.37
CA TYR A 166 -16.28 17.67 -10.16
C TYR A 166 -17.31 18.66 -9.67
N SER A 167 -18.29 18.17 -8.90
CA SER A 167 -19.31 19.03 -8.29
C SER A 167 -18.69 19.99 -7.28
N PHE A 168 -19.38 21.10 -7.01
CA PHE A 168 -18.95 22.01 -5.95
C PHE A 168 -18.84 21.26 -4.62
N THR A 169 -17.75 21.51 -3.89
CA THR A 169 -17.47 20.97 -2.56
C THR A 169 -17.02 22.09 -1.63
N GLU A 170 -17.47 22.05 -0.39
CA GLU A 170 -16.97 22.91 0.69
C GLU A 170 -15.93 22.17 1.55
N SER A 171 -15.87 20.84 1.43
CA SER A 171 -14.96 20.01 2.19
C SER A 171 -13.60 19.90 1.52
N PRO A 172 -12.48 20.13 2.27
CA PRO A 172 -11.14 19.91 1.76
C PRO A 172 -10.81 18.43 1.51
N TYR A 173 -11.67 17.52 1.98
CA TYR A 173 -11.49 16.06 1.83
C TYR A 173 -12.33 15.48 0.68
N PHE A 174 -13.11 16.31 -0.03
CA PHE A 174 -13.95 15.89 -1.14
C PHE A 174 -14.99 14.81 -0.80
N ASP A 175 -15.44 14.73 0.45
CA ASP A 175 -16.38 13.74 0.94
C ASP A 175 -17.84 14.06 0.60
N ASP A 176 -18.13 15.29 0.17
CA ASP A 176 -19.45 15.80 -0.24
C ASP A 176 -19.67 15.80 -1.77
N LEU A 177 -18.73 15.19 -2.53
CA LEU A 177 -18.87 15.10 -3.98
C LEU A 177 -19.99 14.14 -4.39
N TYR A 178 -20.90 14.62 -5.26
CA TYR A 178 -21.93 13.80 -5.89
C TYR A 178 -21.68 13.54 -7.38
N TYR A 179 -20.70 14.22 -7.98
CA TYR A 179 -20.34 14.05 -9.38
C TYR A 179 -18.83 14.26 -9.58
N VAL A 180 -18.21 13.33 -10.32
CA VAL A 180 -16.83 13.42 -10.80
C VAL A 180 -16.81 12.87 -12.23
N GLY A 181 -16.25 13.62 -13.18
CA GLY A 181 -16.18 13.22 -14.58
C GLY A 181 -14.94 13.75 -15.30
#